data_fc825da0d95b4c889dd16d31a5fa4448
#
_entry.id   fc825da0d95b4c889dd16d31a5fa4448
#
_cell.length_a   1.000
_cell.length_b   1.000
_cell.length_c   1.000
_cell.angle_alpha   90.00
_cell.angle_beta   90.00
_cell.angle_gamma   90.00
#
_symmetry.space_group_name_H-M   'P 1'
#
loop_
_entity.id
_entity.type
_entity.pdbx_description
1 polymer ?
#
loop_
_entity_poly.entity_id
_entity_poly.type
_entity_poly.pdbx_seq_one_letter_code
_entity_poly.pdbx_strand_id
1 'polypeptide(L)'
;FPPTLRPKAPELKVNSRETIEININDYVRVGAGKEPYIESADSVSATKASNSDFYVNDKTLKFTAAKDYAGPASITFTAVDGKQGSDKTKIINSAVITLQITVIGRDVPPPTFSSSTIDVEAGADPKTVDLTALTHAPSGVYDDEKQYTYSGGSSSSRQITANLSRSGSLQVSATKDAAPGTTASIPVQIAYGAGTVNAGVTVRVVSSTRPLTRVGNKTLKIKAGASDAVNVLTGAYNPFPDSSLTVISCKADDAAKLTIAGCDASGNITIAVASDVGARS
;
A
#
# COMPACT_ATOMS: atom_id res chain seq x y z
N PHE A 1 -29.84 50.35 -20.58
CA PHE A 1 -30.04 49.60 -19.34
C PHE A 1 -28.76 48.91 -18.92
N PRO A 2 -28.53 48.68 -17.64
CA PRO A 2 -27.30 48.05 -17.17
C PRO A 2 -27.19 46.59 -17.72
N PRO A 3 -25.96 46.03 -17.74
CA PRO A 3 -25.75 44.63 -18.09
C PRO A 3 -26.59 43.70 -17.24
N THR A 4 -27.16 42.66 -17.86
CA THR A 4 -28.01 41.65 -17.19
C THR A 4 -27.68 40.27 -17.72
N LEU A 5 -28.05 39.23 -16.96
CA LEU A 5 -27.93 37.84 -17.45
C LEU A 5 -28.90 37.61 -18.62
N ARG A 6 -28.46 36.81 -19.61
CA ARG A 6 -29.31 36.37 -20.70
C ARG A 6 -30.30 35.33 -20.18
N PRO A 7 -31.60 35.43 -20.51
CA PRO A 7 -32.64 34.53 -19.97
C PRO A 7 -32.49 33.05 -20.37
N LYS A 8 -31.73 32.74 -21.41
CA LYS A 8 -31.49 31.40 -21.92
C LYS A 8 -29.99 31.17 -22.16
N ALA A 9 -29.19 31.63 -21.22
CA ALA A 9 -27.74 31.36 -21.27
C ALA A 9 -27.47 29.86 -21.15
N PRO A 10 -26.41 29.35 -21.81
CA PRO A 10 -26.00 27.96 -21.68
C PRO A 10 -25.66 27.62 -20.22
N GLU A 11 -25.91 26.37 -19.83
CA GLU A 11 -25.45 25.87 -18.52
C GLU A 11 -23.93 25.74 -18.52
N LEU A 12 -23.32 26.20 -17.43
CA LEU A 12 -21.89 26.00 -17.19
C LEU A 12 -21.68 24.75 -16.37
N LYS A 13 -21.05 23.74 -16.98
CA LYS A 13 -20.67 22.48 -16.35
C LYS A 13 -19.18 22.24 -16.58
N VAL A 14 -18.51 21.77 -15.56
CA VAL A 14 -17.08 21.42 -15.62
C VAL A 14 -16.81 20.24 -14.70
N ASN A 15 -15.97 19.32 -15.11
CA ASN A 15 -15.51 18.26 -14.22
C ASN A 15 -14.52 18.83 -13.20
N SER A 16 -14.52 18.24 -12.00
CA SER A 16 -13.49 18.51 -11.00
C SER A 16 -12.09 18.47 -11.65
N ARG A 17 -11.21 19.41 -11.31
CA ARG A 17 -9.84 19.63 -11.84
C ARG A 17 -9.77 20.20 -13.26
N GLU A 18 -10.82 20.18 -14.02
CA GLU A 18 -10.80 20.70 -15.40
C GLU A 18 -11.03 22.20 -15.44
N THR A 19 -10.57 22.81 -16.52
CA THR A 19 -10.68 24.25 -16.79
C THR A 19 -11.70 24.47 -17.91
N ILE A 20 -12.58 25.44 -17.70
CA ILE A 20 -13.43 25.98 -18.76
C ILE A 20 -13.11 27.44 -19.03
N GLU A 21 -13.22 27.85 -20.27
CA GLU A 21 -13.23 29.23 -20.69
C GLU A 21 -14.66 29.70 -20.92
N ILE A 22 -14.96 30.89 -20.44
CA ILE A 22 -16.31 31.47 -20.43
C ILE A 22 -16.27 32.76 -21.25
N ASN A 23 -16.91 32.75 -22.43
CA ASN A 23 -17.12 33.98 -23.18
C ASN A 23 -18.34 34.72 -22.62
N ILE A 24 -18.13 35.88 -22.03
CA ILE A 24 -19.23 36.63 -21.38
C ILE A 24 -20.33 37.07 -22.35
N ASN A 25 -20.06 37.17 -23.66
CA ASN A 25 -21.08 37.49 -24.66
C ASN A 25 -22.22 36.46 -24.70
N ASP A 26 -21.97 35.23 -24.29
CA ASP A 26 -22.99 34.18 -24.27
C ASP A 26 -23.93 34.32 -23.07
N TYR A 27 -23.48 35.00 -22.02
CA TYR A 27 -24.14 35.09 -20.72
C TYR A 27 -24.69 36.47 -20.37
N VAL A 28 -24.06 37.53 -20.90
CA VAL A 28 -24.42 38.90 -20.54
C VAL A 28 -25.15 39.60 -21.68
N ARG A 29 -26.22 40.28 -21.35
CA ARG A 29 -26.98 41.12 -22.26
C ARG A 29 -26.77 42.59 -21.89
N VAL A 30 -26.56 43.42 -22.89
CA VAL A 30 -26.43 44.86 -22.82
C VAL A 30 -27.38 45.55 -23.81
N GLY A 31 -27.40 46.85 -23.82
CA GLY A 31 -28.24 47.65 -24.74
C GLY A 31 -27.88 47.44 -26.22
N ALA A 32 -28.85 47.75 -27.10
CA ALA A 32 -28.66 47.61 -28.54
C ALA A 32 -27.47 48.41 -29.04
N GLY A 33 -26.65 47.83 -29.92
CA GLY A 33 -25.46 48.44 -30.49
C GLY A 33 -24.26 48.51 -29.52
N LYS A 34 -24.31 47.77 -28.40
CA LYS A 34 -23.24 47.66 -27.42
C LYS A 34 -22.83 46.21 -27.21
N GLU A 35 -21.68 46.00 -26.62
CA GLU A 35 -21.15 44.71 -26.22
C GLU A 35 -20.78 44.71 -24.73
N PRO A 36 -20.88 43.59 -24.03
CA PRO A 36 -20.39 43.46 -22.66
C PRO A 36 -18.88 43.30 -22.64
N TYR A 37 -18.27 43.89 -21.63
CA TYR A 37 -16.85 43.73 -21.31
C TYR A 37 -16.72 43.45 -19.82
N ILE A 38 -15.63 42.75 -19.44
CA ILE A 38 -15.22 42.60 -18.05
C ILE A 38 -14.48 43.89 -17.66
N GLU A 39 -14.89 44.51 -16.56
CA GLU A 39 -14.33 45.79 -16.13
C GLU A 39 -12.81 45.73 -15.92
N SER A 40 -12.37 44.76 -15.14
CA SER A 40 -10.94 44.52 -14.83
C SER A 40 -10.76 43.11 -14.26
N ALA A 41 -9.51 42.65 -14.21
CA ALA A 41 -9.15 41.41 -13.55
C ALA A 41 -9.51 41.42 -12.06
N ASP A 42 -9.32 42.57 -11.39
CA ASP A 42 -9.61 42.74 -9.96
C ASP A 42 -11.12 42.66 -9.63
N SER A 43 -12.00 42.83 -10.62
CA SER A 43 -13.43 42.72 -10.44
C SER A 43 -13.92 41.27 -10.41
N VAL A 44 -13.05 40.29 -10.69
CA VAL A 44 -13.42 38.88 -10.84
C VAL A 44 -13.10 38.10 -9.58
N SER A 45 -14.06 37.34 -9.11
CA SER A 45 -13.92 36.38 -8.02
C SER A 45 -14.69 35.10 -8.30
N ALA A 46 -14.30 34.01 -7.68
CA ALA A 46 -14.97 32.74 -7.85
C ALA A 46 -15.00 31.92 -6.56
N THR A 47 -15.96 31.00 -6.47
CA THR A 47 -16.05 30.00 -5.40
C THR A 47 -15.68 28.64 -5.94
N LYS A 48 -15.08 27.79 -5.07
CA LYS A 48 -14.74 26.39 -5.43
C LYS A 48 -13.85 26.25 -6.67
N ALA A 49 -13.01 27.25 -6.91
CA ALA A 49 -11.97 27.24 -7.94
C ALA A 49 -10.61 26.87 -7.35
N SER A 50 -9.78 26.22 -8.12
CA SER A 50 -8.36 25.97 -7.78
C SER A 50 -7.41 27.00 -8.38
N ASN A 51 -7.84 27.76 -9.41
CA ASN A 51 -7.09 28.92 -9.92
C ASN A 51 -7.44 30.19 -9.15
N SER A 52 -6.58 31.17 -9.22
CA SER A 52 -6.75 32.53 -8.67
C SER A 52 -6.77 33.61 -9.76
N ASP A 53 -6.26 33.29 -10.94
CA ASP A 53 -6.31 34.15 -12.12
C ASP A 53 -7.46 33.71 -13.02
N PHE A 54 -8.55 34.49 -13.00
CA PHE A 54 -9.79 34.19 -13.72
C PHE A 54 -9.93 35.00 -15.01
N TYR A 55 -9.14 36.03 -15.19
CA TYR A 55 -9.26 36.97 -16.30
C TYR A 55 -8.31 36.57 -17.44
N VAL A 56 -8.86 36.23 -18.61
CA VAL A 56 -8.07 35.95 -19.82
C VAL A 56 -7.94 37.22 -20.67
N ASN A 57 -9.07 37.89 -20.92
CA ASN A 57 -9.16 39.15 -21.62
C ASN A 57 -10.51 39.81 -21.28
N ASP A 58 -10.81 40.96 -21.89
CA ASP A 58 -12.03 41.74 -21.65
C ASP A 58 -13.35 40.96 -21.92
N LYS A 59 -13.30 39.84 -22.64
CA LYS A 59 -14.45 39.02 -23.04
C LYS A 59 -14.46 37.64 -22.45
N THR A 60 -13.33 37.17 -21.89
CA THR A 60 -13.13 35.76 -21.55
C THR A 60 -12.64 35.62 -20.12
N LEU A 61 -13.32 34.76 -19.39
CA LEU A 61 -12.94 34.28 -18.09
C LEU A 61 -12.48 32.83 -18.20
N LYS A 62 -11.65 32.37 -17.26
CA LYS A 62 -11.32 30.96 -17.08
C LYS A 62 -11.61 30.54 -15.64
N PHE A 63 -12.15 29.34 -15.50
CA PHE A 63 -12.49 28.74 -14.22
C PHE A 63 -11.94 27.32 -14.20
N THR A 64 -11.09 27.00 -13.22
CA THR A 64 -10.60 25.64 -12.96
C THR A 64 -11.28 25.13 -11.71
N ALA A 65 -12.04 24.05 -11.83
CA ALA A 65 -12.77 23.47 -10.70
C ALA A 65 -11.80 22.88 -9.65
N ALA A 66 -12.13 23.04 -8.37
CA ALA A 66 -11.40 22.45 -7.27
C ALA A 66 -11.34 20.93 -7.39
N LYS A 67 -10.21 20.33 -7.03
CA LYS A 67 -9.92 18.91 -7.27
C LYS A 67 -10.81 17.93 -6.51
N ASP A 68 -11.24 18.29 -5.31
CA ASP A 68 -11.99 17.39 -4.41
C ASP A 68 -13.42 17.90 -4.17
N TYR A 69 -13.99 18.57 -5.17
CA TYR A 69 -15.31 19.18 -5.04
C TYR A 69 -16.24 18.74 -6.17
N ALA A 70 -17.48 18.48 -5.80
CA ALA A 70 -18.61 18.31 -6.70
C ALA A 70 -19.81 19.08 -6.14
N GLY A 71 -20.50 19.81 -6.99
CA GLY A 71 -21.66 20.61 -6.58
C GLY A 71 -21.66 22.02 -7.17
N PRO A 72 -22.47 22.95 -6.62
CA PRO A 72 -22.58 24.30 -7.12
C PRO A 72 -21.33 25.14 -6.84
N ALA A 73 -20.92 25.91 -7.85
CA ALA A 73 -19.88 26.91 -7.81
C ALA A 73 -20.33 28.16 -8.51
N SER A 74 -19.57 29.24 -8.44
CA SER A 74 -19.91 30.49 -9.11
C SER A 74 -18.65 31.28 -9.49
N ILE A 75 -18.79 32.10 -10.52
CA ILE A 75 -17.84 33.16 -10.86
C ILE A 75 -18.59 34.47 -10.96
N THR A 76 -18.05 35.51 -10.32
CA THR A 76 -18.66 36.83 -10.23
C THR A 76 -17.70 37.87 -10.79
N PHE A 77 -18.21 38.79 -11.57
CA PHE A 77 -17.42 39.86 -12.16
C PHE A 77 -18.27 41.09 -12.40
N THR A 78 -17.64 42.25 -12.53
CA THR A 78 -18.32 43.46 -12.97
C THR A 78 -18.34 43.50 -14.49
N ALA A 79 -19.53 43.45 -15.07
CA ALA A 79 -19.75 43.63 -16.49
C ALA A 79 -20.02 45.10 -16.77
N VAL A 80 -19.42 45.64 -17.86
CA VAL A 80 -19.64 46.95 -18.34
C VAL A 80 -20.11 46.95 -19.78
N ASP A 81 -20.88 47.95 -20.20
CA ASP A 81 -21.29 48.09 -21.59
C ASP A 81 -20.28 48.98 -22.34
N GLY A 82 -19.92 48.56 -23.55
CA GLY A 82 -19.04 49.32 -24.45
C GLY A 82 -19.64 49.41 -25.84
N LYS A 83 -19.05 50.21 -26.72
CA LYS A 83 -19.47 50.26 -28.11
C LYS A 83 -19.03 48.98 -28.83
N GLN A 84 -19.96 48.40 -29.62
CA GLN A 84 -19.67 47.21 -30.42
C GLN A 84 -18.43 47.41 -31.31
N GLY A 85 -17.52 46.44 -31.28
CA GLY A 85 -16.26 46.46 -32.03
C GLY A 85 -15.24 47.50 -31.57
N SER A 86 -15.45 48.16 -30.43
CA SER A 86 -14.52 49.11 -29.83
C SER A 86 -14.31 48.83 -28.35
N ASP A 87 -13.29 49.45 -27.78
CA ASP A 87 -12.93 49.25 -26.40
C ASP A 87 -13.98 49.72 -25.39
N LYS A 88 -13.78 49.32 -24.14
CA LYS A 88 -14.61 49.70 -22.99
C LYS A 88 -14.49 51.15 -22.54
N THR A 89 -13.79 52.00 -23.29
CA THR A 89 -13.52 53.40 -22.90
C THR A 89 -14.75 54.31 -22.88
N LYS A 90 -15.85 53.89 -23.47
CA LYS A 90 -17.16 54.61 -23.42
C LYS A 90 -18.23 53.85 -22.65
N ILE A 91 -17.88 53.50 -21.43
CA ILE A 91 -18.80 52.81 -20.48
C ILE A 91 -19.86 53.79 -20.05
N ILE A 92 -21.12 53.36 -20.11
CA ILE A 92 -22.29 54.11 -19.58
C ILE A 92 -22.88 53.37 -18.39
N ASN A 93 -22.92 52.06 -18.41
CA ASN A 93 -23.53 51.26 -17.36
C ASN A 93 -22.61 50.11 -16.94
N SER A 94 -22.68 49.78 -15.67
CA SER A 94 -22.03 48.60 -15.09
C SER A 94 -22.98 47.80 -14.21
N ALA A 95 -22.74 46.51 -14.05
CA ALA A 95 -23.45 45.66 -13.12
C ALA A 95 -22.58 44.49 -12.68
N VAL A 96 -22.77 44.03 -11.45
CA VAL A 96 -22.14 42.80 -10.96
C VAL A 96 -22.95 41.63 -11.47
N ILE A 97 -22.29 40.72 -12.14
CA ILE A 97 -22.87 39.49 -12.73
C ILE A 97 -22.27 38.28 -12.02
N THR A 98 -23.14 37.36 -11.61
CA THR A 98 -22.72 36.06 -11.07
C THR A 98 -23.23 34.96 -11.99
N LEU A 99 -22.29 34.14 -12.50
CA LEU A 99 -22.60 32.96 -13.28
C LEU A 99 -22.53 31.73 -12.38
N GLN A 100 -23.59 30.91 -12.42
CA GLN A 100 -23.61 29.63 -11.70
C GLN A 100 -22.91 28.56 -12.52
N ILE A 101 -22.10 27.77 -11.84
CA ILE A 101 -21.31 26.67 -12.43
C ILE A 101 -21.64 25.41 -11.67
N THR A 102 -21.90 24.32 -12.38
CA THR A 102 -22.01 22.99 -11.77
C THR A 102 -20.71 22.23 -11.94
N VAL A 103 -20.06 21.90 -10.84
CA VAL A 103 -18.88 21.05 -10.84
C VAL A 103 -19.31 19.59 -10.72
N ILE A 104 -18.93 18.77 -11.70
CA ILE A 104 -19.22 17.36 -11.76
C ILE A 104 -18.06 16.62 -11.07
N GLY A 105 -18.38 15.72 -10.15
CA GLY A 105 -17.39 14.90 -9.44
C GLY A 105 -16.64 14.00 -10.41
N ARG A 106 -15.37 13.79 -10.12
CA ARG A 106 -14.52 12.88 -10.87
C ARG A 106 -14.71 11.46 -10.38
N ASP A 107 -14.93 10.52 -11.28
CA ASP A 107 -14.91 9.10 -10.99
C ASP A 107 -13.48 8.59 -11.21
N VAL A 108 -12.80 8.25 -10.11
CA VAL A 108 -11.44 7.71 -10.14
C VAL A 108 -11.53 6.20 -10.25
N PRO A 109 -11.08 5.60 -11.37
CA PRO A 109 -11.15 4.16 -11.53
C PRO A 109 -10.17 3.44 -10.57
N PRO A 110 -10.50 2.19 -10.14
CA PRO A 110 -9.68 1.43 -9.23
C PRO A 110 -8.35 1.00 -9.86
N PRO A 111 -7.29 0.86 -9.06
CA PRO A 111 -6.05 0.24 -9.53
C PRO A 111 -6.23 -1.25 -9.77
N THR A 112 -5.35 -1.84 -10.57
CA THR A 112 -5.22 -3.28 -10.74
C THR A 112 -4.04 -3.80 -9.94
N PHE A 113 -4.06 -5.08 -9.58
CA PHE A 113 -3.01 -5.72 -8.80
C PHE A 113 -2.55 -7.01 -9.50
N SER A 114 -1.24 -7.16 -9.65
CA SER A 114 -0.61 -8.37 -10.18
C SER A 114 -0.28 -9.31 -9.03
N SER A 115 -1.12 -10.33 -8.80
CA SER A 115 -0.85 -11.38 -7.81
C SER A 115 0.44 -12.12 -8.15
N SER A 116 1.21 -12.48 -7.12
CA SER A 116 2.42 -13.29 -7.27
C SER A 116 2.55 -14.33 -6.17
N THR A 117 3.41 -15.31 -6.41
CA THR A 117 3.82 -16.29 -5.40
C THR A 117 5.21 -15.90 -4.87
N ILE A 118 5.32 -15.86 -3.55
CA ILE A 118 6.54 -15.51 -2.83
C ILE A 118 7.10 -16.78 -2.20
N ASP A 119 8.29 -17.18 -2.59
CA ASP A 119 8.96 -18.34 -2.03
C ASP A 119 9.78 -17.94 -0.78
N VAL A 120 9.61 -18.69 0.30
CA VAL A 120 10.32 -18.52 1.57
C VAL A 120 10.87 -19.87 2.03
N GLU A 121 12.01 -19.85 2.70
CA GLU A 121 12.57 -21.05 3.32
C GLU A 121 12.16 -21.14 4.79
N ALA A 122 12.00 -22.36 5.31
CA ALA A 122 11.70 -22.58 6.72
C ALA A 122 12.79 -21.96 7.61
N GLY A 123 12.38 -21.13 8.58
CA GLY A 123 13.28 -20.51 9.54
C GLY A 123 14.26 -19.48 8.98
N ALA A 124 14.14 -19.08 7.73
CA ALA A 124 14.93 -18.02 7.14
C ALA A 124 14.49 -16.63 7.62
N ASP A 125 15.37 -15.65 7.44
CA ASP A 125 15.03 -14.25 7.73
C ASP A 125 13.82 -13.80 6.92
N PRO A 126 13.00 -12.88 7.44
CA PRO A 126 11.84 -12.37 6.73
C PRO A 126 12.19 -11.78 5.37
N LYS A 127 11.41 -12.16 4.37
CA LYS A 127 11.53 -11.61 3.02
C LYS A 127 10.57 -10.42 2.87
N THR A 128 11.08 -9.31 2.37
CA THR A 128 10.29 -8.11 2.13
C THR A 128 9.86 -8.03 0.67
N VAL A 129 8.57 -7.76 0.45
CA VAL A 129 7.97 -7.56 -0.86
C VAL A 129 7.29 -6.19 -0.87
N ASP A 130 7.59 -5.39 -1.89
CA ASP A 130 6.96 -4.10 -2.10
C ASP A 130 5.69 -4.28 -2.96
N LEU A 131 4.52 -4.19 -2.32
CA LEU A 131 3.23 -4.33 -3.00
C LEU A 131 2.94 -3.16 -3.94
N THR A 132 3.60 -2.02 -3.78
CA THR A 132 3.44 -0.89 -4.70
C THR A 132 3.93 -1.23 -6.11
N ALA A 133 4.96 -2.07 -6.22
CA ALA A 133 5.46 -2.57 -7.50
C ALA A 133 4.47 -3.51 -8.21
N LEU A 134 3.54 -4.11 -7.48
CA LEU A 134 2.48 -4.99 -8.00
C LEU A 134 1.15 -4.26 -8.24
N THR A 135 1.06 -3.01 -7.82
CA THR A 135 -0.14 -2.17 -7.96
C THR A 135 0.01 -1.28 -9.17
N HIS A 136 -0.95 -1.33 -10.08
CA HIS A 136 -0.93 -0.60 -11.34
C HIS A 136 -2.07 0.41 -11.39
N ALA A 137 -1.71 1.68 -11.51
CA ALA A 137 -2.69 2.74 -11.70
C ALA A 137 -3.31 2.66 -13.10
N PRO A 138 -4.62 2.87 -13.25
CA PRO A 138 -5.25 2.96 -14.56
C PRO A 138 -4.80 4.22 -15.29
N SER A 139 -5.01 4.25 -16.61
CA SER A 139 -4.75 5.45 -17.41
C SER A 139 -5.71 6.60 -17.01
N GLY A 140 -5.25 7.83 -17.18
CA GLY A 140 -6.08 9.01 -16.96
C GLY A 140 -6.28 9.42 -15.49
N VAL A 141 -5.55 8.83 -14.54
CA VAL A 141 -5.50 9.29 -13.15
C VAL A 141 -4.34 10.26 -12.93
N TYR A 142 -4.53 11.22 -12.03
CA TYR A 142 -3.50 12.18 -11.65
C TYR A 142 -2.56 11.60 -10.59
N ASP A 143 -1.37 12.17 -10.43
CA ASP A 143 -0.35 11.63 -9.50
C ASP A 143 -0.79 11.59 -8.05
N ASP A 144 -1.56 12.56 -7.59
CA ASP A 144 -2.13 12.55 -6.24
C ASP A 144 -3.27 11.54 -6.06
N GLU A 145 -3.87 11.04 -7.15
CA GLU A 145 -4.88 9.97 -7.15
C GLU A 145 -4.24 8.56 -7.13
N LYS A 146 -2.93 8.46 -7.32
CA LYS A 146 -2.15 7.20 -7.27
C LYS A 146 -1.60 6.90 -5.88
N GLN A 147 -2.08 7.55 -4.84
CA GLN A 147 -1.67 7.30 -3.47
C GLN A 147 -2.51 6.18 -2.88
N TYR A 148 -1.91 4.99 -2.82
CA TYR A 148 -2.55 3.81 -2.30
C TYR A 148 -2.11 3.54 -0.87
N THR A 149 -3.05 3.04 -0.06
CA THR A 149 -2.77 2.53 1.29
C THR A 149 -3.20 1.08 1.39
N TYR A 150 -2.45 0.30 2.16
CA TYR A 150 -2.60 -1.14 2.24
C TYR A 150 -3.04 -1.56 3.64
N SER A 151 -3.91 -2.55 3.70
CA SER A 151 -4.38 -3.13 4.96
C SER A 151 -4.66 -4.62 4.79
N GLY A 152 -4.93 -5.31 5.90
CA GLY A 152 -5.06 -6.75 5.92
C GLY A 152 -3.70 -7.41 6.14
N GLY A 153 -3.35 -8.40 5.33
CA GLY A 153 -2.05 -9.08 5.41
C GLY A 153 -2.01 -10.25 6.39
N SER A 154 -3.15 -10.75 6.83
CA SER A 154 -3.21 -11.93 7.69
C SER A 154 -2.89 -13.20 6.92
N SER A 155 -2.00 -14.03 7.45
CA SER A 155 -1.69 -15.34 6.86
C SER A 155 -2.79 -16.35 7.14
N SER A 156 -3.14 -17.17 6.14
CA SER A 156 -4.04 -18.31 6.29
C SER A 156 -3.40 -19.54 6.95
N SER A 157 -2.09 -19.52 7.18
CA SER A 157 -1.33 -20.60 7.81
C SER A 157 -0.61 -20.12 9.06
N ARG A 158 -0.59 -20.93 10.12
CA ARG A 158 0.18 -20.67 11.33
C ARG A 158 1.70 -20.81 11.13
N GLN A 159 2.13 -21.53 10.11
CA GLN A 159 3.54 -21.76 9.79
C GLN A 159 4.13 -20.65 8.94
N ILE A 160 3.31 -19.74 8.43
CA ILE A 160 3.73 -18.59 7.62
C ILE A 160 3.26 -17.31 8.33
N THR A 161 4.20 -16.45 8.65
CA THR A 161 3.93 -15.15 9.27
C THR A 161 3.98 -14.07 8.21
N ALA A 162 3.03 -13.15 8.25
CA ALA A 162 2.98 -11.99 7.38
C ALA A 162 2.76 -10.72 8.20
N ASN A 163 3.46 -9.66 7.84
CA ASN A 163 3.33 -8.34 8.43
C ASN A 163 3.30 -7.29 7.32
N LEU A 164 2.19 -6.57 7.21
CA LEU A 164 1.96 -5.59 6.17
C LEU A 164 1.96 -4.17 6.74
N SER A 165 2.80 -3.31 6.20
CA SER A 165 2.75 -1.88 6.50
C SER A 165 1.70 -1.17 5.65
N ARG A 166 1.22 -0.05 6.14
CA ARG A 166 0.26 0.80 5.42
C ARG A 166 0.79 1.33 4.09
N SER A 167 2.11 1.45 3.96
CA SER A 167 2.79 1.89 2.73
C SER A 167 2.97 0.80 1.69
N GLY A 168 2.60 -0.46 1.99
CA GLY A 168 2.68 -1.58 1.06
C GLY A 168 3.92 -2.45 1.18
N SER A 169 4.72 -2.31 2.23
CA SER A 169 5.80 -3.22 2.54
C SER A 169 5.25 -4.46 3.25
N LEU A 170 5.35 -5.62 2.62
CA LEU A 170 4.94 -6.91 3.16
C LEU A 170 6.17 -7.72 3.55
N GLN A 171 6.29 -8.06 4.82
CA GLN A 171 7.30 -8.99 5.31
C GLN A 171 6.67 -10.37 5.52
N VAL A 172 7.28 -11.40 4.96
CA VAL A 172 6.82 -12.78 5.08
C VAL A 172 7.97 -13.70 5.52
N SER A 173 7.64 -14.65 6.37
CA SER A 173 8.59 -15.66 6.85
C SER A 173 7.87 -16.96 7.15
N ALA A 174 8.61 -18.06 7.19
CA ALA A 174 8.11 -19.35 7.60
C ALA A 174 8.76 -19.80 8.91
N THR A 175 8.02 -20.52 9.75
CA THR A 175 8.55 -21.14 10.97
C THR A 175 9.58 -22.21 10.62
N LYS A 176 10.42 -22.57 11.60
CA LYS A 176 11.50 -23.56 11.40
C LYS A 176 10.99 -24.95 11.04
N ASP A 177 9.80 -25.29 11.51
CA ASP A 177 9.12 -26.56 11.29
C ASP A 177 8.19 -26.57 10.07
N ALA A 178 8.14 -25.47 9.32
CA ALA A 178 7.33 -25.38 8.13
C ALA A 178 7.79 -26.37 7.05
N ALA A 179 6.89 -27.22 6.60
CA ALA A 179 7.20 -28.19 5.56
C ALA A 179 7.27 -27.54 4.17
N PRO A 180 8.25 -27.93 3.32
CA PRO A 180 8.26 -27.54 1.92
C PRO A 180 6.93 -27.89 1.23
N GLY A 181 6.42 -26.99 0.41
CA GLY A 181 5.10 -27.12 -0.22
C GLY A 181 3.95 -26.52 0.58
N THR A 182 4.14 -26.16 1.84
CA THR A 182 3.13 -25.39 2.60
C THR A 182 2.89 -24.06 1.92
N THR A 183 1.62 -23.69 1.73
CA THR A 183 1.21 -22.43 1.14
C THR A 183 0.30 -21.66 2.07
N ALA A 184 0.34 -20.33 1.97
CA ALA A 184 -0.59 -19.45 2.62
C ALA A 184 -1.08 -18.36 1.65
N SER A 185 -2.36 -18.06 1.74
CA SER A 185 -2.93 -16.88 1.09
C SER A 185 -2.82 -15.69 2.04
N ILE A 186 -2.35 -14.57 1.53
CA ILE A 186 -2.26 -13.31 2.24
C ILE A 186 -3.19 -12.30 1.56
N PRO A 187 -4.44 -12.16 2.03
CA PRO A 187 -5.37 -11.19 1.48
C PRO A 187 -4.95 -9.78 1.86
N VAL A 188 -5.06 -8.87 0.91
CA VAL A 188 -4.70 -7.47 1.04
C VAL A 188 -5.84 -6.60 0.53
N GLN A 189 -6.12 -5.50 1.20
CA GLN A 189 -7.00 -4.44 0.70
C GLN A 189 -6.16 -3.23 0.31
N ILE A 190 -6.42 -2.70 -0.88
CA ILE A 190 -5.78 -1.50 -1.40
C ILE A 190 -6.82 -0.40 -1.40
N ALA A 191 -6.61 0.63 -0.58
CA ALA A 191 -7.44 1.81 -0.55
C ALA A 191 -6.92 2.84 -1.55
N TYR A 192 -7.83 3.40 -2.32
CA TYR A 192 -7.62 4.54 -3.20
C TYR A 192 -8.69 5.59 -2.92
N GLY A 193 -8.62 6.77 -3.50
CA GLY A 193 -9.47 7.91 -3.10
C GLY A 193 -10.98 7.63 -3.08
N ALA A 194 -11.48 6.78 -3.99
CA ALA A 194 -12.92 6.51 -4.14
C ALA A 194 -13.38 5.21 -3.45
N GLY A 195 -12.46 4.33 -3.01
CA GLY A 195 -12.86 3.05 -2.43
C GLY A 195 -11.71 2.11 -2.12
N THR A 196 -11.99 0.82 -2.12
CA THR A 196 -11.01 -0.24 -1.85
C THR A 196 -11.07 -1.33 -2.92
N VAL A 197 -9.93 -1.96 -3.17
CA VAL A 197 -9.78 -3.12 -4.05
C VAL A 197 -9.24 -4.28 -3.24
N ASN A 198 -9.81 -5.47 -3.43
CA ASN A 198 -9.29 -6.69 -2.85
C ASN A 198 -8.19 -7.25 -3.74
N ALA A 199 -7.08 -7.61 -3.13
CA ALA A 199 -5.91 -8.20 -3.75
C ALA A 199 -5.35 -9.30 -2.85
N GLY A 200 -4.29 -9.95 -3.27
CA GLY A 200 -3.61 -10.93 -2.44
C GLY A 200 -2.38 -11.51 -3.11
N VAL A 201 -1.52 -12.05 -2.29
CA VAL A 201 -0.35 -12.81 -2.70
C VAL A 201 -0.38 -14.20 -2.07
N THR A 202 0.30 -15.14 -2.69
CA THR A 202 0.51 -16.47 -2.13
C THR A 202 1.94 -16.58 -1.64
N VAL A 203 2.13 -17.11 -0.44
CA VAL A 203 3.44 -17.46 0.09
C VAL A 203 3.58 -18.97 0.06
N ARG A 204 4.72 -19.46 -0.43
CA ARG A 204 5.03 -20.88 -0.52
C ARG A 204 6.34 -21.17 0.19
N VAL A 205 6.34 -22.19 1.03
CA VAL A 205 7.55 -22.70 1.66
C VAL A 205 8.29 -23.60 0.65
N VAL A 206 9.55 -23.27 0.39
CA VAL A 206 10.44 -24.07 -0.45
C VAL A 206 11.47 -24.80 0.39
N SER A 207 12.15 -25.78 -0.20
CA SER A 207 13.22 -26.51 0.48
C SER A 207 14.32 -25.57 0.96
N SER A 208 14.76 -25.77 2.22
CA SER A 208 15.85 -24.97 2.78
C SER A 208 17.16 -25.29 2.10
N THR A 209 17.95 -24.25 1.81
CA THR A 209 19.32 -24.35 1.35
C THR A 209 20.32 -24.47 2.51
N ARG A 210 19.85 -24.34 3.76
CA ARG A 210 20.67 -24.45 4.96
C ARG A 210 21.12 -25.90 5.15
N PRO A 211 22.37 -26.15 5.55
CA PRO A 211 22.84 -27.49 5.91
C PRO A 211 22.00 -28.06 7.07
N LEU A 212 21.87 -29.38 7.10
CA LEU A 212 21.20 -30.07 8.21
C LEU A 212 22.02 -29.95 9.50
N THR A 213 21.35 -30.02 10.65
CA THR A 213 22.00 -30.19 11.96
C THR A 213 22.93 -31.38 11.91
N ARG A 214 24.16 -31.21 12.38
CA ARG A 214 25.18 -32.25 12.46
C ARG A 214 25.65 -32.41 13.89
N VAL A 215 25.59 -33.66 14.37
CA VAL A 215 26.09 -34.03 15.69
C VAL A 215 27.20 -35.05 15.49
N GLY A 216 28.36 -34.80 16.07
CA GLY A 216 29.48 -35.73 16.01
C GLY A 216 29.32 -36.92 16.97
N ASN A 217 29.85 -38.06 16.59
CA ASN A 217 29.94 -39.20 17.49
C ASN A 217 30.77 -38.88 18.73
N LYS A 218 30.31 -39.35 19.88
CA LYS A 218 31.07 -39.27 21.15
C LYS A 218 31.42 -40.66 21.61
N THR A 219 32.59 -40.83 22.15
CA THR A 219 33.04 -42.12 22.69
C THR A 219 33.38 -41.92 24.16
N LEU A 220 32.81 -42.76 25.02
CA LEU A 220 33.11 -42.86 26.43
C LEU A 220 33.77 -44.19 26.73
N LYS A 221 34.70 -44.19 27.66
CA LYS A 221 35.32 -45.41 28.23
C LYS A 221 34.88 -45.52 29.67
N ILE A 222 33.92 -46.42 29.92
CA ILE A 222 33.33 -46.62 31.23
C ILE A 222 33.67 -48.02 31.73
N LYS A 223 34.11 -48.14 32.99
CA LYS A 223 34.35 -49.44 33.64
C LYS A 223 33.04 -50.13 33.93
N ALA A 224 33.05 -51.47 33.93
CA ALA A 224 31.93 -52.26 34.35
C ALA A 224 31.45 -51.85 35.76
N GLY A 225 30.14 -51.67 35.92
CA GLY A 225 29.52 -51.20 37.16
C GLY A 225 29.69 -49.71 37.45
N ALA A 226 30.29 -48.95 36.57
CA ALA A 226 30.46 -47.48 36.71
C ALA A 226 29.51 -46.71 35.76
N SER A 227 29.44 -45.42 35.94
CA SER A 227 28.74 -44.50 35.07
C SER A 227 29.57 -43.28 34.68
N ASP A 228 29.33 -42.70 33.57
CA ASP A 228 29.92 -41.44 33.11
C ASP A 228 28.90 -40.66 32.28
N ALA A 229 29.19 -39.39 32.10
CA ALA A 229 28.31 -38.47 31.40
C ALA A 229 29.01 -37.78 30.22
N VAL A 230 28.26 -37.46 29.21
CA VAL A 230 28.73 -36.69 28.06
C VAL A 230 27.64 -35.74 27.59
N ASN A 231 28.04 -34.56 27.13
CA ASN A 231 27.14 -33.68 26.39
C ASN A 231 27.26 -33.93 24.90
N VAL A 232 26.21 -34.47 24.28
CA VAL A 232 26.21 -34.82 22.86
C VAL A 232 26.05 -33.61 21.93
N LEU A 233 25.60 -32.47 22.44
CA LEU A 233 25.44 -31.25 21.66
C LEU A 233 26.70 -30.37 21.62
N THR A 234 27.69 -30.67 22.47
CA THR A 234 28.99 -29.97 22.41
C THR A 234 29.67 -30.20 21.07
N GLY A 235 29.92 -29.10 20.33
CA GLY A 235 30.50 -29.14 18.98
C GLY A 235 29.54 -29.53 17.88
N ALA A 236 28.25 -29.62 18.16
CA ALA A 236 27.21 -29.81 17.15
C ALA A 236 27.06 -28.57 16.25
N TYR A 237 26.81 -28.80 14.96
CA TYR A 237 26.46 -27.71 14.03
C TYR A 237 24.97 -27.39 14.12
N ASN A 238 24.66 -26.14 14.38
CA ASN A 238 23.30 -25.63 14.43
C ASN A 238 23.02 -24.71 13.23
N PRO A 239 22.13 -25.10 12.28
CA PRO A 239 21.76 -24.26 11.14
C PRO A 239 20.94 -23.02 11.53
N PHE A 240 20.41 -22.97 12.76
CA PHE A 240 19.64 -21.84 13.30
C PHE A 240 20.29 -21.32 14.59
N PRO A 241 21.33 -20.50 14.50
CA PRO A 241 22.14 -20.08 15.67
C PRO A 241 21.33 -19.35 16.74
N ASP A 242 20.23 -18.71 16.37
CA ASP A 242 19.33 -18.01 17.31
C ASP A 242 18.41 -18.95 18.11
N SER A 243 18.50 -20.25 17.88
CA SER A 243 17.77 -21.28 18.60
C SER A 243 18.70 -22.36 19.09
N SER A 244 18.50 -22.82 20.32
CA SER A 244 19.27 -23.94 20.88
C SER A 244 18.85 -25.27 20.28
N LEU A 245 19.82 -26.14 20.00
CA LEU A 245 19.54 -27.53 19.74
C LEU A 245 19.07 -28.22 21.01
N THR A 246 18.16 -29.18 20.87
CA THR A 246 17.65 -29.98 21.98
C THR A 246 17.69 -31.45 21.63
N VAL A 247 17.92 -32.31 22.64
CA VAL A 247 17.78 -33.75 22.53
C VAL A 247 16.33 -34.12 22.85
N ILE A 248 15.67 -34.79 21.90
CA ILE A 248 14.26 -35.20 22.03
C ILE A 248 14.12 -36.49 22.80
N SER A 249 15.01 -37.46 22.55
CA SER A 249 14.97 -38.76 23.21
C SER A 249 16.34 -39.44 23.19
N CYS A 250 16.57 -40.32 24.13
CA CYS A 250 17.72 -41.19 24.24
C CYS A 250 17.27 -42.65 24.32
N LYS A 251 18.00 -43.54 23.62
CA LYS A 251 17.74 -44.97 23.64
C LYS A 251 19.06 -45.73 23.65
N ALA A 252 19.19 -46.76 24.47
CA ALA A 252 20.29 -47.69 24.44
C ALA A 252 20.00 -48.84 23.43
N ASP A 253 20.96 -49.13 22.55
CA ASP A 253 20.82 -50.23 21.61
C ASP A 253 20.94 -51.59 22.30
N ASP A 254 21.79 -51.68 23.34
CA ASP A 254 21.96 -52.89 24.16
C ASP A 254 21.64 -52.60 25.62
N ALA A 255 20.34 -52.70 25.95
CA ALA A 255 19.82 -52.41 27.30
C ALA A 255 20.31 -53.44 28.37
N ALA A 256 20.81 -54.58 27.96
CA ALA A 256 21.38 -55.58 28.87
C ALA A 256 22.76 -55.16 29.40
N LYS A 257 23.52 -54.35 28.61
CA LYS A 257 24.86 -53.88 28.93
C LYS A 257 24.90 -52.45 29.40
N LEU A 258 24.01 -51.61 28.89
CA LEU A 258 24.01 -50.19 29.11
C LEU A 258 22.66 -49.70 29.59
N THR A 259 22.64 -48.78 30.51
CA THR A 259 21.44 -48.04 30.98
C THR A 259 21.64 -46.55 30.76
N ILE A 260 20.66 -45.88 30.19
CA ILE A 260 20.58 -44.45 30.15
C ILE A 260 20.07 -43.96 31.51
N ALA A 261 20.99 -43.55 32.41
CA ALA A 261 20.67 -43.09 33.74
C ALA A 261 20.15 -41.67 33.79
N GLY A 262 20.46 -40.86 32.75
CA GLY A 262 19.97 -39.49 32.59
C GLY A 262 20.06 -39.08 31.12
N CYS A 263 19.04 -38.31 30.69
CA CYS A 263 18.97 -37.73 29.34
C CYS A 263 18.17 -36.46 29.43
N ASP A 264 18.83 -35.33 29.27
CA ASP A 264 18.13 -34.05 29.30
C ASP A 264 18.10 -33.35 27.93
N ALA A 265 17.22 -32.38 27.81
CA ALA A 265 17.06 -31.62 26.57
C ALA A 265 18.32 -30.81 26.21
N SER A 266 19.17 -30.45 27.17
CA SER A 266 20.42 -29.74 26.95
C SER A 266 21.53 -30.61 26.40
N GLY A 267 21.30 -31.92 26.22
CA GLY A 267 22.23 -32.86 25.64
C GLY A 267 23.12 -33.59 26.62
N ASN A 268 22.92 -33.46 27.92
CA ASN A 268 23.64 -34.22 28.93
C ASN A 268 23.04 -35.61 29.03
N ILE A 269 23.90 -36.62 28.73
CA ILE A 269 23.52 -38.02 28.78
C ILE A 269 24.42 -38.73 29.78
N THR A 270 23.84 -39.39 30.77
CA THR A 270 24.56 -40.23 31.73
C THR A 270 24.31 -41.70 31.36
N ILE A 271 25.39 -42.43 31.19
CA ILE A 271 25.40 -43.84 30.80
C ILE A 271 26.00 -44.64 31.96
N ALA A 272 25.22 -45.67 32.37
CA ALA A 272 25.69 -46.66 33.34
C ALA A 272 25.94 -48.00 32.65
N VAL A 273 27.07 -48.58 32.94
CA VAL A 273 27.49 -49.93 32.43
C VAL A 273 27.19 -50.97 33.47
N ALA A 274 26.58 -52.10 33.05
CA ALA A 274 26.31 -53.19 33.92
C ALA A 274 27.58 -53.80 34.54
N SER A 275 27.51 -54.30 35.76
CA SER A 275 28.68 -54.81 36.49
C SER A 275 29.19 -56.15 35.97
N ASP A 276 28.34 -56.85 35.19
CA ASP A 276 28.66 -58.19 34.60
C ASP A 276 29.19 -58.12 33.16
N VAL A 277 29.47 -56.92 32.66
CA VAL A 277 30.00 -56.72 31.32
C VAL A 277 31.51 -56.95 31.32
N GLY A 278 31.96 -57.89 30.48
CA GLY A 278 33.41 -58.16 30.31
C GLY A 278 34.14 -57.05 29.55
N ALA A 279 35.48 -56.93 29.73
CA ALA A 279 36.33 -55.87 29.19
C ALA A 279 36.48 -55.86 27.64
N ARG A 280 35.72 -56.70 26.92
CA ARG A 280 35.63 -56.77 25.47
C ARG A 280 34.19 -56.86 24.99
N SER A 281 33.51 -55.81 24.93
CA SER A 281 32.21 -55.76 24.26
C SER A 281 32.03 -54.41 23.60
#